data_a13aa90f412f003c8c63f6bb12622747
#
_entry.id   a13aa90f412f003c8c63f6bb12622747
#
_cell.length_a   1.000
_cell.length_b   1.000
_cell.length_c   1.000
_cell.angle_alpha   90.00
_cell.angle_beta   90.00
_cell.angle_gamma   90.00
#
_symmetry.space_group_name_H-M   'P 1'
#
loop_
_entity.id
_entity.type
_entity.pdbx_description
1 polymer ?
#
loop_
_entity_poly.entity_id
_entity_poly.type
_entity_poly.pdbx_seq_one_letter_code
_entity_poly.pdbx_strand_id
1 'polypeptide(L)'
;MTKREFAHPNEMQKYVGQEIGVSDWVEITQERINLFADATGDHQWIHVDVERSKKDMPGGKSIAHGFLTLSLVPMLSQQISHINNVRNGINYGCNKVRFTSPVQAGSKVRARAKLIAAEPMDKGGVRLTNQVTIEIDGQERPACVAETMSIVYGT
;
A
#
# COMPACT_ATOMS: atom_id res chain seq x y z
N MET A 1 5.29 -16.86 0.51
CA MET A 1 3.83 -16.90 0.72
C MET A 1 3.13 -17.20 -0.61
N THR A 2 2.15 -18.09 -0.60
CA THR A 2 1.43 -18.44 -1.83
C THR A 2 0.42 -17.35 -2.15
N LYS A 3 0.51 -16.78 -3.35
CA LYS A 3 -0.45 -15.81 -3.85
C LYS A 3 -1.84 -16.45 -4.00
N ARG A 4 -2.86 -15.70 -3.60
CA ARG A 4 -4.23 -16.12 -3.85
C ARG A 4 -4.63 -15.80 -5.29
N GLU A 5 -5.21 -16.76 -5.98
CA GLU A 5 -5.59 -16.66 -7.39
C GLU A 5 -7.11 -16.52 -7.54
N PHE A 6 -7.53 -15.62 -8.40
CA PHE A 6 -8.93 -15.45 -8.80
C PHE A 6 -9.04 -15.57 -10.32
N ALA A 7 -10.08 -16.21 -10.80
CA ALA A 7 -10.20 -16.52 -12.24
C ALA A 7 -10.57 -15.30 -13.08
N HIS A 8 -11.35 -14.37 -12.54
CA HIS A 8 -11.84 -13.22 -13.31
C HIS A 8 -12.28 -12.11 -12.36
N PRO A 9 -12.16 -10.82 -12.78
CA PRO A 9 -12.65 -9.71 -11.94
C PRO A 9 -14.11 -9.83 -11.51
N ASN A 10 -14.97 -10.42 -12.33
CA ASN A 10 -16.40 -10.57 -12.04
C ASN A 10 -16.69 -11.49 -10.84
N GLU A 11 -15.77 -12.36 -10.46
CA GLU A 11 -16.01 -13.24 -9.30
C GLU A 11 -15.64 -12.57 -7.97
N MET A 12 -15.04 -11.40 -8.01
CA MET A 12 -14.60 -10.72 -6.79
C MET A 12 -15.74 -10.38 -5.83
N GLN A 13 -16.96 -10.22 -6.34
CA GLN A 13 -18.14 -9.98 -5.50
C GLN A 13 -18.36 -11.08 -4.46
N LYS A 14 -17.95 -12.31 -4.77
CA LYS A 14 -18.09 -13.47 -3.86
C LYS A 14 -17.22 -13.33 -2.59
N TYR A 15 -16.18 -12.50 -2.68
CA TYR A 15 -15.17 -12.37 -1.62
C TYR A 15 -15.31 -11.10 -0.79
N VAL A 16 -16.34 -10.29 -1.05
CA VAL A 16 -16.61 -9.07 -0.28
C VAL A 16 -16.79 -9.42 1.20
N GLY A 17 -16.10 -8.66 2.05
CA GLY A 17 -16.08 -8.89 3.50
C GLY A 17 -14.96 -9.81 3.99
N GLN A 18 -14.19 -10.42 3.08
CA GLN A 18 -13.12 -11.34 3.43
C GLN A 18 -11.75 -10.65 3.41
N GLU A 19 -10.88 -11.07 4.32
CA GLU A 19 -9.46 -10.77 4.22
C GLU A 19 -8.90 -11.53 3.02
N ILE A 20 -8.31 -10.79 2.09
CA ILE A 20 -7.73 -11.39 0.88
C ILE A 20 -6.37 -11.99 1.18
N GLY A 21 -5.58 -11.33 2.01
CA GLY A 21 -4.30 -11.85 2.43
C GLY A 21 -3.38 -10.80 3.02
N VAL A 22 -2.16 -11.22 3.24
CA VAL A 22 -1.08 -10.42 3.83
C VAL A 22 0.15 -10.57 2.96
N SER A 23 0.83 -9.46 2.65
CA SER A 23 2.07 -9.48 1.87
C SER A 23 3.26 -9.94 2.70
N ASP A 24 4.39 -10.17 2.03
CA ASP A 24 5.67 -10.30 2.71
C ASP A 24 6.12 -8.94 3.26
N TRP A 25 7.08 -8.97 4.18
CA TRP A 25 7.72 -7.79 4.71
C TRP A 25 8.66 -7.19 3.66
N VAL A 26 8.64 -5.85 3.56
CA VAL A 26 9.51 -5.09 2.66
C VAL A 26 10.25 -4.04 3.49
N GLU A 27 11.57 -3.99 3.35
CA GLU A 27 12.37 -2.98 4.04
C GLU A 27 12.23 -1.61 3.35
N ILE A 28 12.03 -0.59 4.16
CA ILE A 28 11.98 0.80 3.70
C ILE A 28 13.35 1.43 3.95
N THR A 29 14.20 1.32 2.95
CA THR A 29 15.57 1.84 3.03
C THR A 29 15.62 3.37 2.86
N GLN A 30 16.68 3.99 3.37
CA GLN A 30 16.92 5.41 3.11
C GLN A 30 17.02 5.69 1.61
N GLU A 31 17.61 4.78 0.84
CA GLU A 31 17.69 4.91 -0.62
C GLU A 31 16.29 5.00 -1.26
N ARG A 32 15.36 4.14 -0.85
CA ARG A 32 13.97 4.19 -1.34
C ARG A 32 13.30 5.52 -1.01
N ILE A 33 13.52 6.03 0.19
CA ILE A 33 12.98 7.33 0.63
C ILE A 33 13.57 8.45 -0.24
N ASN A 34 14.87 8.42 -0.49
CA ASN A 34 15.53 9.41 -1.35
C ASN A 34 14.99 9.39 -2.79
N LEU A 35 14.77 8.21 -3.34
CA LEU A 35 14.19 8.05 -4.67
C LEU A 35 12.77 8.64 -4.74
N PHE A 36 11.97 8.43 -3.71
CA PHE A 36 10.62 9.01 -3.65
C PHE A 36 10.68 10.54 -3.54
N ALA A 37 11.60 11.07 -2.73
CA ALA A 37 11.82 12.51 -2.62
C ALA A 37 12.20 13.12 -3.97
N ASP A 38 13.09 12.47 -4.71
CA ASP A 38 13.50 12.91 -6.03
C ASP A 38 12.35 12.87 -7.04
N ALA A 39 11.56 11.79 -7.02
CA ALA A 39 10.45 11.61 -7.95
C ALA A 39 9.32 12.62 -7.74
N THR A 40 9.10 13.06 -6.50
CA THR A 40 7.95 13.92 -6.13
C THR A 40 8.33 15.36 -5.83
N GLY A 41 9.59 15.63 -5.57
CA GLY A 41 10.07 16.96 -5.18
C GLY A 41 9.95 17.27 -3.68
N ASP A 42 9.50 16.30 -2.86
CA ASP A 42 9.40 16.50 -1.42
C ASP A 42 10.72 16.12 -0.74
N HIS A 43 11.59 17.11 -0.57
CA HIS A 43 12.90 16.97 0.05
C HIS A 43 12.95 17.55 1.47
N GLN A 44 11.84 17.47 2.20
CA GLN A 44 11.85 17.93 3.59
C GLN A 44 12.93 17.18 4.39
N TRP A 45 13.65 17.90 5.25
CA TRP A 45 14.82 17.35 5.95
C TRP A 45 14.52 16.08 6.76
N ILE A 46 13.31 15.94 7.29
CA ILE A 46 12.92 14.77 8.09
C ILE A 46 13.00 13.46 7.31
N HIS A 47 12.99 13.54 5.97
CA HIS A 47 13.07 12.38 5.08
C HIS A 47 14.47 12.12 4.55
N VAL A 48 15.23 13.17 4.25
CA VAL A 48 16.46 13.05 3.45
C VAL A 48 17.73 13.44 4.18
N ASP A 49 17.65 14.23 5.25
CA ASP A 49 18.83 14.66 5.99
C ASP A 49 19.11 13.72 7.17
N VAL A 50 19.92 12.70 6.90
CA VAL A 50 20.25 11.65 7.88
C VAL A 50 20.98 12.22 9.09
N GLU A 51 21.93 13.13 8.87
CA GLU A 51 22.73 13.71 9.96
C GLU A 51 21.89 14.59 10.88
N ARG A 52 21.04 15.42 10.30
CA ARG A 52 20.10 16.21 11.09
C ARG A 52 19.10 15.34 11.84
N SER A 53 18.62 14.28 11.21
CA SER A 53 17.67 13.34 11.80
C SER A 53 18.25 12.64 13.03
N LYS A 54 19.54 12.32 13.03
CA LYS A 54 20.23 11.76 14.20
C LYS A 54 20.12 12.65 15.44
N LYS A 55 20.10 13.96 15.22
CA LYS A 55 20.05 14.95 16.31
C LYS A 55 18.63 15.34 16.69
N ASP A 56 17.80 15.58 15.70
CA ASP A 56 16.54 16.30 15.87
C ASP A 56 15.28 15.44 15.73
N MET A 57 15.40 14.20 15.22
CA MET A 57 14.25 13.30 15.12
C MET A 57 14.14 12.33 16.28
N PRO A 58 12.92 12.02 16.73
CA PRO A 58 12.72 10.96 17.72
C PRO A 58 13.31 9.64 17.21
N GLY A 59 14.09 8.96 18.05
CA GLY A 59 14.78 7.74 17.66
C GLY A 59 16.00 7.92 16.76
N GLY A 60 16.34 9.18 16.41
CA GLY A 60 17.53 9.51 15.66
C GLY A 60 17.55 9.04 14.20
N LYS A 61 16.38 8.77 13.61
CA LYS A 61 16.26 8.27 12.25
C LYS A 61 15.32 9.16 11.43
N SER A 62 15.64 9.27 10.14
CA SER A 62 14.69 9.84 9.18
C SER A 62 13.47 8.94 9.03
N ILE A 63 12.39 9.52 8.53
CA ILE A 63 11.13 8.80 8.34
C ILE A 63 10.73 8.83 6.87
N ALA A 64 10.04 7.79 6.44
CA ALA A 64 9.43 7.74 5.12
C ALA A 64 8.30 8.77 5.00
N HIS A 65 8.12 9.31 3.81
CA HIS A 65 6.93 10.09 3.49
C HIS A 65 5.68 9.21 3.70
N GLY A 66 4.63 9.76 4.28
CA GLY A 66 3.37 9.05 4.35
C GLY A 66 2.88 8.62 2.97
N PHE A 67 3.03 9.49 1.98
CA PHE A 67 2.66 9.18 0.59
C PHE A 67 3.53 8.08 -0.04
N LEU A 68 4.77 7.91 0.38
CA LEU A 68 5.57 6.75 -0.03
C LEU A 68 4.93 5.47 0.47
N THR A 69 4.59 5.42 1.75
CA THR A 69 3.93 4.26 2.36
C THR A 69 2.64 3.89 1.62
N LEU A 70 1.79 4.88 1.34
CA LEU A 70 0.58 4.66 0.55
C LEU A 70 0.89 4.16 -0.87
N SER A 71 1.91 4.71 -1.50
CA SER A 71 2.31 4.36 -2.87
C SER A 71 2.80 2.92 -3.00
N LEU A 72 3.16 2.26 -1.91
CA LEU A 72 3.59 0.85 -1.92
C LEU A 72 2.43 -0.12 -2.00
N VAL A 73 1.19 0.34 -1.80
CA VAL A 73 0.01 -0.53 -1.81
C VAL A 73 -0.09 -1.38 -3.08
N PRO A 74 0.08 -0.86 -4.29
CA PRO A 74 0.01 -1.71 -5.49
C PRO A 74 1.06 -2.82 -5.50
N MET A 75 2.31 -2.53 -5.17
CA MET A 75 3.37 -3.53 -5.12
C MET A 75 3.08 -4.63 -4.09
N LEU A 76 2.67 -4.23 -2.89
CA LEU A 76 2.36 -5.16 -1.80
C LEU A 76 1.12 -6.00 -2.14
N SER A 77 0.12 -5.39 -2.76
CA SER A 77 -1.10 -6.09 -3.17
C SER A 77 -0.81 -7.17 -4.23
N GLN A 78 0.14 -6.93 -5.12
CA GLN A 78 0.57 -7.91 -6.11
C GLN A 78 1.20 -9.16 -5.48
N GLN A 79 1.73 -9.04 -4.29
CA GLN A 79 2.23 -10.19 -3.54
C GLN A 79 1.10 -10.99 -2.89
N ILE A 80 -0.01 -10.33 -2.57
CA ILE A 80 -1.15 -10.94 -1.88
C ILE A 80 -1.99 -11.79 -2.82
N SER A 81 -2.34 -11.23 -3.97
CA SER A 81 -3.27 -11.90 -4.90
C SER A 81 -3.00 -11.54 -6.35
N HIS A 82 -3.58 -12.37 -7.22
CA HIS A 82 -3.58 -12.16 -8.66
C HIS A 82 -4.98 -12.45 -9.20
N ILE A 83 -5.48 -11.57 -10.04
CA ILE A 83 -6.74 -11.78 -10.75
C ILE A 83 -6.38 -12.06 -12.19
N ASN A 84 -6.79 -13.23 -12.68
CA ASN A 84 -6.56 -13.64 -14.06
C ASN A 84 -7.53 -12.93 -15.01
N ASN A 85 -7.25 -13.00 -16.31
CA ASN A 85 -8.09 -12.41 -17.34
C ASN A 85 -8.33 -10.90 -17.15
N VAL A 86 -7.28 -10.21 -16.75
CA VAL A 86 -7.25 -8.76 -16.58
C VAL A 86 -6.49 -8.15 -17.76
N ARG A 87 -7.12 -7.20 -18.44
CA ARG A 87 -6.47 -6.39 -19.45
C ARG A 87 -5.60 -5.30 -18.82
N ASN A 88 -6.18 -4.57 -17.88
CA ASN A 88 -5.47 -3.55 -17.09
C ASN A 88 -6.27 -3.18 -15.85
N GLY A 89 -5.57 -2.56 -14.91
CA GLY A 89 -6.17 -1.96 -13.73
C GLY A 89 -5.67 -0.54 -13.55
N ILE A 90 -6.51 0.33 -13.04
CA ILE A 90 -6.15 1.73 -12.76
C ILE A 90 -6.49 2.08 -11.32
N ASN A 91 -5.68 2.93 -10.73
CA ASN A 91 -6.01 3.52 -9.44
C ASN A 91 -7.13 4.51 -9.66
N TYR A 92 -8.24 4.33 -8.91
CA TYR A 92 -9.40 5.20 -9.01
C TYR A 92 -9.36 6.30 -7.94
N GLY A 93 -9.00 5.93 -6.71
CA GLY A 93 -8.95 6.88 -5.62
C GLY A 93 -8.81 6.20 -4.26
N CYS A 94 -8.95 7.00 -3.23
CA CYS A 94 -8.91 6.55 -1.85
C CYS A 94 -10.01 7.24 -1.05
N ASN A 95 -10.59 6.52 -0.10
CA ASN A 95 -11.38 7.08 0.97
C ASN A 95 -10.58 6.92 2.27
N LYS A 96 -10.72 7.84 3.21
CA LYS A 96 -10.23 7.68 4.59
C LYS A 96 -8.77 7.22 4.68
N VAL A 97 -7.84 7.97 4.16
CA VAL A 97 -6.41 7.71 4.34
C VAL A 97 -5.93 8.33 5.64
N ARG A 98 -5.26 7.53 6.47
CA ARG A 98 -4.63 7.98 7.71
C ARG A 98 -3.24 7.39 7.85
N PHE A 99 -2.26 8.22 8.12
CA PHE A 99 -0.90 7.82 8.44
C PHE A 99 -0.78 7.80 9.96
N THR A 100 -0.93 6.62 10.54
CA THR A 100 -1.13 6.47 11.99
C THR A 100 0.15 6.33 12.78
N SER A 101 1.26 5.96 12.14
CA SER A 101 2.59 5.93 12.75
C SER A 101 3.65 6.22 11.71
N PRO A 102 4.73 6.94 12.06
CA PRO A 102 5.84 7.15 11.14
C PRO A 102 6.60 5.85 10.88
N VAL A 103 7.09 5.71 9.66
CA VAL A 103 7.96 4.59 9.26
C VAL A 103 9.39 5.10 9.26
N GLN A 104 10.18 4.68 10.22
CA GLN A 104 11.60 5.04 10.27
C GLN A 104 12.37 4.31 9.16
N ALA A 105 13.38 4.98 8.62
CA ALA A 105 14.28 4.37 7.66
C ALA A 105 14.87 3.07 8.23
N GLY A 106 14.85 2.00 7.43
CA GLY A 106 15.29 0.66 7.87
C GLY A 106 14.19 -0.21 8.46
N SER A 107 13.00 0.33 8.70
CA SER A 107 11.86 -0.46 9.15
C SER A 107 11.32 -1.35 8.04
N LYS A 108 10.67 -2.44 8.42
CA LYS A 108 9.97 -3.33 7.48
C LYS A 108 8.46 -3.11 7.59
N VAL A 109 7.79 -3.09 6.45
CA VAL A 109 6.34 -2.94 6.36
C VAL A 109 5.73 -4.06 5.54
N ARG A 110 4.45 -4.35 5.78
CA ARG A 110 3.65 -5.26 4.97
C ARG A 110 2.21 -4.76 4.89
N ALA A 111 1.49 -5.20 3.87
CA ALA A 111 0.09 -4.89 3.69
C ALA A 111 -0.79 -6.07 4.10
N ARG A 112 -1.87 -5.74 4.77
CA ARG A 112 -3.02 -6.63 5.01
C ARG A 112 -4.20 -6.04 4.29
N ALA A 113 -4.85 -6.82 3.42
CA ALA A 113 -5.93 -6.34 2.58
C ALA A 113 -7.23 -7.09 2.85
N LYS A 114 -8.31 -6.35 3.02
CA LYS A 114 -9.68 -6.85 3.13
C LYS A 114 -10.51 -6.23 2.01
N LEU A 115 -11.19 -7.07 1.22
CA LEU A 115 -12.08 -6.58 0.17
C LEU A 115 -13.40 -6.14 0.81
N ILE A 116 -13.76 -4.86 0.66
CA ILE A 116 -14.98 -4.31 1.26
C ILE A 116 -16.08 -4.01 0.25
N ALA A 117 -15.74 -3.85 -1.02
CA ALA A 117 -16.73 -3.69 -2.09
C ALA A 117 -16.16 -4.14 -3.43
N ALA A 118 -17.04 -4.65 -4.29
CA ALA A 118 -16.73 -5.00 -5.67
C ALA A 118 -17.95 -4.65 -6.51
N GLU A 119 -17.87 -3.59 -7.29
CA GLU A 119 -19.01 -2.99 -7.97
C GLU A 119 -18.80 -3.01 -9.49
N PRO A 120 -19.73 -3.62 -10.26
CA PRO A 120 -19.67 -3.54 -11.71
C PRO A 120 -19.67 -2.09 -12.20
N MET A 121 -18.83 -1.82 -13.18
CA MET A 121 -18.72 -0.52 -13.84
C MET A 121 -19.01 -0.70 -15.33
N ASP A 122 -19.17 0.43 -16.03
CA ASP A 122 -19.33 0.41 -17.47
C ASP A 122 -18.11 -0.20 -18.16
N LYS A 123 -18.31 -0.72 -19.39
CA LYS A 123 -17.26 -1.26 -20.26
C LYS A 123 -16.53 -2.47 -19.65
N GLY A 124 -17.23 -3.26 -18.84
CA GLY A 124 -16.67 -4.50 -18.28
C GLY A 124 -15.68 -4.29 -17.13
N GLY A 125 -15.64 -3.10 -16.55
CA GLY A 125 -14.83 -2.83 -15.38
C GLY A 125 -15.49 -3.28 -14.09
N VAL A 126 -14.68 -3.57 -13.08
CA VAL A 126 -15.13 -3.81 -11.72
C VAL A 126 -14.35 -2.89 -10.80
N ARG A 127 -15.05 -2.07 -10.02
CA ARG A 127 -14.41 -1.21 -9.02
C ARG A 127 -14.25 -2.01 -7.73
N LEU A 128 -13.02 -2.23 -7.36
CA LEU A 128 -12.66 -2.93 -6.13
C LEU A 128 -12.26 -1.90 -5.06
N THR A 129 -12.88 -2.00 -3.89
CA THR A 129 -12.50 -1.20 -2.73
C THR A 129 -11.92 -2.13 -1.68
N ASN A 130 -10.69 -1.86 -1.30
CA ASN A 130 -9.98 -2.63 -0.28
C ASN A 130 -9.69 -1.75 0.92
N GLN A 131 -9.88 -2.30 2.10
CA GLN A 131 -9.31 -1.74 3.32
C GLN A 131 -7.89 -2.29 3.44
N VAL A 132 -6.91 -1.42 3.32
CA VAL A 132 -5.50 -1.80 3.39
C VAL A 132 -4.89 -1.23 4.66
N THR A 133 -4.28 -2.11 5.44
CA THR A 133 -3.52 -1.75 6.63
C THR A 133 -2.06 -2.03 6.34
N ILE A 134 -1.22 -1.01 6.44
CA ILE A 134 0.24 -1.17 6.33
C ILE A 134 0.79 -1.31 7.73
N GLU A 135 1.25 -2.51 8.05
CA GLU A 135 1.83 -2.84 9.35
C GLU A 135 3.33 -2.56 9.36
N ILE A 136 3.86 -2.22 10.53
CA ILE A 136 5.29 -2.03 10.77
C ILE A 136 5.77 -3.18 11.64
N ASP A 137 6.83 -3.87 11.23
CA ASP A 137 7.40 -4.97 11.99
C ASP A 137 7.81 -4.52 13.40
N GLY A 138 7.36 -5.27 14.40
CA GLY A 138 7.64 -4.98 15.81
C GLY A 138 6.78 -3.88 16.44
N GLN A 139 5.78 -3.35 15.74
CA GLN A 139 4.89 -2.32 16.27
C GLN A 139 3.43 -2.76 16.16
N GLU A 140 2.63 -2.48 17.18
CA GLU A 140 1.19 -2.76 17.16
C GLU A 140 0.42 -1.76 16.28
N ARG A 141 0.81 -0.48 16.37
CA ARG A 141 0.15 0.58 15.62
C ARG A 141 0.61 0.58 14.18
N PRO A 142 -0.32 0.51 13.19
CA PRO A 142 0.06 0.49 11.79
C PRO A 142 0.62 1.83 11.31
N ALA A 143 1.35 1.79 10.20
CA ALA A 143 1.84 2.99 9.53
C ALA A 143 0.73 3.72 8.78
N CYS A 144 -0.18 2.97 8.18
CA CYS A 144 -1.22 3.53 7.33
C CYS A 144 -2.46 2.64 7.36
N VAL A 145 -3.62 3.26 7.38
CA VAL A 145 -4.90 2.61 7.14
C VAL A 145 -5.61 3.40 6.05
N ALA A 146 -5.99 2.74 4.96
CA ALA A 146 -6.61 3.39 3.82
C ALA A 146 -7.67 2.50 3.17
N GLU A 147 -8.73 3.11 2.67
CA GLU A 147 -9.63 2.46 1.74
C GLU A 147 -9.18 2.84 0.33
N THR A 148 -8.58 1.89 -0.38
CA THR A 148 -8.08 2.13 -1.74
C THR A 148 -9.04 1.55 -2.76
N MET A 149 -9.26 2.28 -3.85
CA MET A 149 -10.13 1.86 -4.94
C MET A 149 -9.35 1.73 -6.23
N SER A 150 -9.57 0.64 -6.92
CA SER A 150 -9.07 0.43 -8.27
C SER A 150 -10.20 -0.04 -9.18
N ILE A 151 -10.10 0.27 -10.47
CA ILE A 151 -11.00 -0.29 -11.47
C ILE A 151 -10.20 -1.28 -12.30
N VAL A 152 -10.66 -2.52 -12.33
CA VAL A 152 -10.02 -3.62 -13.05
C VAL A 152 -10.88 -3.98 -14.24
N TYR A 153 -10.28 -3.99 -15.41
CA TYR A 153 -10.96 -4.33 -16.67
C TYR A 153 -10.58 -5.75 -17.09
N GLY A 154 -11.60 -6.59 -17.21
CA GLY A 154 -11.43 -7.96 -17.68
C GLY A 154 -11.27 -8.07 -19.18
N THR A 155 -10.71 -9.19 -19.61
CA THR A 155 -10.63 -9.57 -21.03
C THR A 155 -11.89 -10.30 -21.50
#